data_f3b50b9d77518c7854e3c8b32454eddf
#
_entry.id   f3b50b9d77518c7854e3c8b32454eddf
#
_cell.length_a   1.000
_cell.length_b   1.000
_cell.length_c   1.000
_cell.angle_alpha   90.00
_cell.angle_beta   90.00
_cell.angle_gamma   90.00
#
_symmetry.space_group_name_H-M   'P 1'
#
loop_
_entity.id
_entity.type
_entity.pdbx_description
1 polymer ?
#
loop_
_entity_poly.entity_id
_entity_poly.type
_entity_poly.pdbx_seq_one_letter_code
_entity_poly.pdbx_strand_id
1 'polypeptide(L)'
;MNINQIQYALTVARYKNFSKAAESLFLSQPALSLQIKKLEQELGFSLFQRKAQGVMITAEGEKFFQDALSVEVAWNQMLQNASILRGESQRHLRVAVSTRIYSNGLFGDIVDFFDNHPEIEPTFVTEAGGDFFTSLRNGTVDIALDRLPPEQLLPDSSNFFSCELFSEQQCILMSPNSSLASCETVPFAELGGTSYITGLENSMEDRSLKEFCKEFGITLGKIYRSDGITTVMNLIRNGKGITLGPHSFAEHYSVHAVPVEPLTFVSLNFICLKDRAAAQEITMFKNHLIKACSRFNE
;
A
#
# COMPACT_ATOMS: atom_id res chain seq x y z
N MET A 1 -2.06 -18.59 26.95
CA MET A 1 -1.68 -18.17 25.58
C MET A 1 -0.19 -17.84 25.54
N ASN A 2 0.53 -18.23 24.50
CA ASN A 2 1.94 -17.90 24.27
C ASN A 2 2.19 -17.60 22.77
N ILE A 3 3.37 -17.04 22.48
CA ILE A 3 3.70 -16.58 21.11
C ILE A 3 3.67 -17.73 20.08
N ASN A 4 4.13 -18.92 20.44
CA ASN A 4 4.11 -20.06 19.52
C ASN A 4 2.67 -20.44 19.14
N GLN A 5 1.73 -20.40 20.07
CA GLN A 5 0.32 -20.67 19.79
C GLN A 5 -0.29 -19.63 18.85
N ILE A 6 0.10 -18.36 18.99
CA ILE A 6 -0.31 -17.28 18.07
C ILE A 6 0.25 -17.55 16.67
N GLN A 7 1.54 -17.85 16.54
CA GLN A 7 2.19 -18.19 15.27
C GLN A 7 1.59 -19.43 14.61
N TYR A 8 1.26 -20.45 15.39
CA TYR A 8 0.58 -21.65 14.88
C TYR A 8 -0.79 -21.31 14.32
N ALA A 9 -1.58 -20.48 15.04
CA ALA A 9 -2.89 -20.07 14.57
C ALA A 9 -2.80 -19.22 13.29
N LEU A 10 -1.89 -18.26 13.23
CA LEU A 10 -1.62 -17.46 12.03
C LEU A 10 -1.21 -18.33 10.83
N THR A 11 -0.38 -19.37 11.07
CA THR A 11 0.03 -20.30 10.02
C THR A 11 -1.16 -21.13 9.52
N VAL A 12 -2.03 -21.62 10.40
CA VAL A 12 -3.26 -22.32 9.98
C VAL A 12 -4.18 -21.40 9.19
N ALA A 13 -4.34 -20.15 9.59
CA ALA A 13 -5.13 -19.15 8.88
C ALA A 13 -4.62 -18.90 7.46
N ARG A 14 -3.30 -18.80 7.29
CA ARG A 14 -2.61 -18.60 6.01
C ARG A 14 -2.81 -19.78 5.04
N TYR A 15 -2.58 -21.01 5.52
CA TYR A 15 -2.69 -22.21 4.69
C TYR A 15 -4.13 -22.71 4.50
N LYS A 16 -5.06 -22.29 5.36
CA LYS A 16 -6.45 -22.81 5.43
C LYS A 16 -6.53 -24.35 5.46
N ASN A 17 -5.46 -24.98 5.97
CA ASN A 17 -5.28 -26.42 6.01
C ASN A 17 -4.32 -26.81 7.14
N PHE A 18 -4.81 -27.59 8.11
CA PHE A 18 -4.01 -28.02 9.26
C PHE A 18 -2.81 -28.89 8.90
N SER A 19 -2.93 -29.76 7.89
CA SER A 19 -1.83 -30.66 7.51
C SER A 19 -0.70 -29.87 6.85
N LYS A 20 -1.02 -28.98 5.90
CA LYS A 20 -0.03 -28.10 5.26
C LYS A 20 0.61 -27.14 6.25
N ALA A 21 -0.18 -26.59 7.17
CA ALA A 21 0.34 -25.73 8.23
C ALA A 21 1.30 -26.48 9.17
N ALA A 22 0.94 -27.70 9.57
CA ALA A 22 1.78 -28.54 10.41
C ALA A 22 3.11 -28.89 9.71
N GLU A 23 3.06 -29.25 8.44
CA GLU A 23 4.25 -29.52 7.62
C GLU A 23 5.18 -28.31 7.56
N SER A 24 4.65 -27.10 7.30
CA SER A 24 5.43 -25.87 7.27
C SER A 24 6.05 -25.48 8.63
N LEU A 25 5.45 -25.95 9.73
CA LEU A 25 5.92 -25.74 11.11
C LEU A 25 6.79 -26.88 11.62
N PHE A 26 7.06 -27.92 10.81
CA PHE A 26 7.78 -29.13 11.22
C PHE A 26 7.12 -29.85 12.41
N LEU A 27 5.79 -29.81 12.47
CA LEU A 27 4.98 -30.44 13.51
C LEU A 27 4.13 -31.56 12.94
N SER A 28 3.70 -32.51 13.79
CA SER A 28 2.61 -33.40 13.42
C SER A 28 1.28 -32.65 13.47
N GLN A 29 0.37 -32.99 12.55
CA GLN A 29 -0.97 -32.39 12.50
C GLN A 29 -1.75 -32.56 13.83
N PRO A 30 -1.70 -33.73 14.54
CA PRO A 30 -2.32 -33.85 15.86
C PRO A 30 -1.73 -32.87 16.90
N ALA A 31 -0.40 -32.67 16.88
CA ALA A 31 0.25 -31.73 17.80
C ALA A 31 -0.20 -30.29 17.55
N LEU A 32 -0.22 -29.86 16.29
CA LEU A 32 -0.72 -28.55 15.91
C LEU A 32 -2.19 -28.37 16.30
N SER A 33 -3.06 -29.33 16.00
CA SER A 33 -4.47 -29.29 16.38
C SER A 33 -4.68 -29.18 17.88
N LEU A 34 -3.85 -29.85 18.68
CA LEU A 34 -3.92 -29.77 20.13
C LEU A 34 -3.54 -28.38 20.64
N GLN A 35 -2.51 -27.75 20.06
CA GLN A 35 -2.11 -26.39 20.43
C GLN A 35 -3.18 -25.36 20.09
N ILE A 36 -3.79 -25.44 18.90
CA ILE A 36 -4.90 -24.59 18.51
C ILE A 36 -6.10 -24.78 19.45
N LYS A 37 -6.46 -26.04 19.76
CA LYS A 37 -7.56 -26.32 20.70
C LYS A 37 -7.31 -25.72 22.08
N LYS A 38 -6.07 -25.79 22.60
CA LYS A 38 -5.71 -25.16 23.88
C LYS A 38 -5.85 -23.65 23.82
N LEU A 39 -5.42 -23.02 22.71
CA LEU A 39 -5.57 -21.59 22.50
C LEU A 39 -7.07 -21.19 22.48
N GLU A 40 -7.91 -21.87 21.70
CA GLU A 40 -9.34 -21.62 21.62
C GLU A 40 -10.06 -21.81 22.96
N GLN A 41 -9.63 -22.83 23.76
CA GLN A 41 -10.15 -23.04 25.11
C GLN A 41 -9.80 -21.87 26.06
N GLU A 42 -8.61 -21.33 25.95
CA GLU A 42 -8.17 -20.18 26.76
C GLU A 42 -8.87 -18.88 26.33
N LEU A 43 -9.11 -18.70 25.04
CA LEU A 43 -9.84 -17.55 24.48
C LEU A 43 -11.34 -17.62 24.75
N GLY A 44 -11.90 -18.81 24.95
CA GLY A 44 -13.34 -19.01 25.15
C GLY A 44 -14.18 -19.01 23.87
N PHE A 45 -13.53 -18.96 22.70
CA PHE A 45 -14.19 -19.04 21.39
C PHE A 45 -13.32 -19.78 20.38
N SER A 46 -13.94 -20.26 19.30
CA SER A 46 -13.23 -20.95 18.22
C SER A 46 -12.69 -19.97 17.20
N LEU A 47 -11.44 -20.16 16.79
CA LEU A 47 -10.80 -19.39 15.71
C LEU A 47 -11.15 -19.97 14.33
N PHE A 48 -11.41 -21.28 14.28
CA PHE A 48 -11.61 -22.01 13.04
C PHE A 48 -12.86 -22.87 13.07
N GLN A 49 -13.50 -22.96 11.90
CA GLN A 49 -14.54 -23.95 11.60
C GLN A 49 -14.03 -24.96 10.58
N ARG A 50 -14.23 -26.26 10.84
CA ARG A 50 -13.96 -27.33 9.87
C ARG A 50 -15.16 -27.48 8.94
N LYS A 51 -14.94 -27.41 7.64
CA LYS A 51 -15.94 -27.68 6.61
C LYS A 51 -15.43 -28.78 5.68
N ALA A 52 -16.33 -29.37 4.89
CA ALA A 52 -15.98 -30.43 3.93
C ALA A 52 -14.88 -29.99 2.92
N GLN A 53 -14.77 -28.69 2.67
CA GLN A 53 -13.81 -28.08 1.74
C GLN A 53 -12.53 -27.54 2.43
N GLY A 54 -12.31 -27.78 3.73
CA GLY A 54 -11.13 -27.30 4.45
C GLY A 54 -11.45 -26.53 5.74
N VAL A 55 -10.60 -25.59 6.08
CA VAL A 55 -10.67 -24.77 7.30
C VAL A 55 -11.10 -23.36 6.94
N MET A 56 -12.11 -22.84 7.63
CA MET A 56 -12.55 -21.46 7.54
C MET A 56 -12.29 -20.73 8.87
N ILE A 57 -11.96 -19.45 8.79
CA ILE A 57 -11.83 -18.58 9.96
C ILE A 57 -13.23 -18.18 10.43
N THR A 58 -13.47 -18.11 11.74
CA THR A 58 -14.72 -17.63 12.33
C THR A 58 -14.75 -16.10 12.35
N ALA A 59 -15.90 -15.49 12.59
CA ALA A 59 -16.01 -14.03 12.73
C ALA A 59 -15.19 -13.49 13.93
N GLU A 60 -15.15 -14.25 15.03
CA GLU A 60 -14.31 -13.97 16.19
C GLU A 60 -12.82 -14.17 15.86
N GLY A 61 -12.51 -15.20 15.07
CA GLY A 61 -11.16 -15.47 14.57
C GLY A 61 -10.62 -14.33 13.69
N GLU A 62 -11.42 -13.75 12.82
CA GLU A 62 -11.03 -12.62 11.98
C GLU A 62 -10.52 -11.44 12.84
N LYS A 63 -11.27 -11.09 13.91
CA LYS A 63 -10.86 -10.04 14.84
C LYS A 63 -9.58 -10.40 15.60
N PHE A 64 -9.51 -11.64 16.10
CA PHE A 64 -8.33 -12.13 16.79
C PHE A 64 -7.09 -12.08 15.90
N PHE A 65 -7.18 -12.45 14.62
CA PHE A 65 -6.04 -12.44 13.71
C PHE A 65 -5.54 -11.05 13.36
N GLN A 66 -6.38 -10.02 13.38
CA GLN A 66 -5.94 -8.63 13.25
C GLN A 66 -4.96 -8.26 14.38
N ASP A 67 -5.32 -8.57 15.63
CA ASP A 67 -4.47 -8.28 16.78
C ASP A 67 -3.25 -9.22 16.82
N ALA A 68 -3.43 -10.50 16.49
CA ALA A 68 -2.38 -11.52 16.49
C ALA A 68 -1.24 -11.18 15.52
N LEU A 69 -1.55 -10.62 14.34
CA LEU A 69 -0.54 -10.14 13.40
C LEU A 69 0.33 -9.03 14.00
N SER A 70 -0.27 -8.09 14.71
CA SER A 70 0.47 -7.00 15.38
C SER A 70 1.41 -7.53 16.47
N VAL A 71 0.97 -8.55 17.22
CA VAL A 71 1.83 -9.23 18.23
C VAL A 71 2.98 -9.98 17.57
N GLU A 72 2.74 -10.71 16.47
CA GLU A 72 3.80 -11.42 15.73
C GLU A 72 4.87 -10.47 15.24
N VAL A 73 4.45 -9.31 14.73
CA VAL A 73 5.35 -8.27 14.25
C VAL A 73 6.19 -7.68 15.38
N ALA A 74 5.57 -7.28 16.49
CA ALA A 74 6.28 -6.74 17.63
C ALA A 74 7.30 -7.74 18.18
N TRP A 75 6.93 -9.04 18.20
CA TRP A 75 7.82 -10.12 18.59
C TRP A 75 9.03 -10.25 17.65
N ASN A 76 8.81 -10.28 16.35
CA ASN A 76 9.87 -10.39 15.36
C ASN A 76 10.79 -9.17 15.40
N GLN A 77 10.24 -7.96 15.61
CA GLN A 77 11.01 -6.74 15.78
C GLN A 77 11.90 -6.79 17.02
N MET A 78 11.38 -7.29 18.12
CA MET A 78 12.17 -7.46 19.35
C MET A 78 13.33 -8.43 19.13
N LEU A 79 13.11 -9.55 18.44
CA LEU A 79 14.18 -10.52 18.13
C LEU A 79 15.23 -9.91 17.20
N GLN A 80 14.79 -9.15 16.19
CA GLN A 80 15.69 -8.44 15.28
C GLN A 80 16.54 -7.40 16.01
N ASN A 81 15.92 -6.57 16.85
CA ASN A 81 16.65 -5.59 17.67
C ASN A 81 17.69 -6.27 18.57
N ALA A 82 17.33 -7.41 19.18
CA ALA A 82 18.27 -8.18 19.98
C ALA A 82 19.45 -8.72 19.16
N SER A 83 19.24 -9.15 17.91
CA SER A 83 20.32 -9.61 17.03
C SER A 83 21.21 -8.46 16.56
N ILE A 84 20.65 -7.28 16.29
CA ILE A 84 21.41 -6.07 15.98
C ILE A 84 22.30 -5.65 17.16
N LEU A 85 21.76 -5.68 18.38
CA LEU A 85 22.52 -5.36 19.61
C LEU A 85 23.68 -6.32 19.85
N ARG A 86 23.57 -7.58 19.38
CA ARG A 86 24.67 -8.56 19.41
C ARG A 86 25.67 -8.41 18.27
N GLY A 87 25.42 -7.51 17.29
CA GLY A 87 26.24 -7.37 16.09
C GLY A 87 26.12 -8.54 15.10
N GLU A 88 25.05 -9.35 15.21
CA GLU A 88 24.85 -10.56 14.41
C GLU A 88 24.00 -10.32 13.17
N SER A 89 23.33 -9.17 13.07
CA SER A 89 22.38 -8.87 11.99
C SER A 89 22.49 -7.43 11.52
N GLN A 90 22.34 -7.23 10.23
CA GLN A 90 22.18 -5.91 9.63
C GLN A 90 20.80 -5.35 9.96
N ARG A 91 20.66 -4.03 9.96
CA ARG A 91 19.37 -3.38 10.05
C ARG A 91 18.59 -3.69 8.78
N HIS A 92 17.32 -3.97 8.91
CA HIS A 92 16.46 -4.26 7.78
C HIS A 92 15.38 -3.19 7.66
N LEU A 93 15.17 -2.67 6.45
CA LEU A 93 14.14 -1.66 6.18
C LEU A 93 13.24 -2.11 5.04
N ARG A 94 11.99 -2.37 5.36
CA ARG A 94 10.96 -2.79 4.39
C ARG A 94 10.18 -1.57 3.95
N VAL A 95 10.29 -1.24 2.67
CA VAL A 95 9.67 -0.05 2.08
C VAL A 95 8.59 -0.46 1.10
N ALA A 96 7.35 -0.10 1.40
CA ALA A 96 6.27 -0.18 0.41
C ALA A 96 6.41 1.00 -0.55
N VAL A 97 6.60 0.67 -1.82
CA VAL A 97 6.77 1.66 -2.89
C VAL A 97 5.59 1.55 -3.84
N SER A 98 4.81 2.62 -3.93
CA SER A 98 3.77 2.72 -4.95
C SER A 98 4.39 2.68 -6.35
N THR A 99 3.75 1.95 -7.27
CA THR A 99 4.17 1.94 -8.69
C THR A 99 4.20 3.32 -9.32
N ARG A 100 3.53 4.30 -8.73
CA ARG A 100 3.47 5.70 -9.16
C ARG A 100 4.77 6.47 -8.91
N ILE A 101 5.63 5.99 -8.04
CA ILE A 101 6.91 6.64 -7.69
C ILE A 101 7.94 6.60 -8.82
N TYR A 102 7.81 5.64 -9.73
CA TYR A 102 8.80 5.44 -10.80
C TYR A 102 8.78 6.56 -11.86
N SER A 103 7.69 7.32 -11.96
CA SER A 103 7.50 8.33 -13.01
C SER A 103 8.31 9.61 -12.84
N ASN A 104 8.86 9.87 -11.66
CA ASN A 104 9.58 11.12 -11.35
C ASN A 104 11.05 10.93 -11.00
N GLY A 105 11.57 9.70 -11.17
CA GLY A 105 12.98 9.38 -10.92
C GLY A 105 13.36 9.23 -9.44
N LEU A 106 12.42 9.40 -8.50
CA LEU A 106 12.71 9.29 -7.06
C LEU A 106 13.19 7.89 -6.66
N PHE A 107 12.86 6.86 -7.44
CA PHE A 107 13.34 5.50 -7.16
C PHE A 107 14.87 5.41 -7.22
N GLY A 108 15.53 6.20 -8.09
CA GLY A 108 16.99 6.32 -8.10
C GLY A 108 17.54 6.83 -6.77
N ASP A 109 16.95 7.90 -6.22
CA ASP A 109 17.37 8.45 -4.92
C ASP A 109 17.14 7.45 -3.77
N ILE A 110 16.09 6.63 -3.87
CA ILE A 110 15.84 5.54 -2.89
C ILE A 110 16.98 4.51 -2.94
N VAL A 111 17.39 4.09 -4.13
CA VAL A 111 18.50 3.14 -4.32
C VAL A 111 19.81 3.75 -3.83
N ASP A 112 20.11 4.99 -4.19
CA ASP A 112 21.31 5.72 -3.78
C ASP A 112 21.45 5.80 -2.24
N PHE A 113 20.32 5.91 -1.52
CA PHE A 113 20.35 5.85 -0.05
C PHE A 113 20.92 4.51 0.44
N PHE A 114 20.44 3.40 -0.07
CA PHE A 114 20.87 2.06 0.38
C PHE A 114 22.30 1.74 -0.08
N ASP A 115 22.72 2.21 -1.24
CA ASP A 115 24.10 2.07 -1.70
C ASP A 115 25.09 2.81 -0.79
N ASN A 116 24.67 3.94 -0.23
CA ASN A 116 25.45 4.72 0.74
C ASN A 116 25.33 4.22 2.19
N HIS A 117 24.39 3.29 2.46
CA HIS A 117 24.15 2.72 3.79
C HIS A 117 24.11 1.18 3.75
N PRO A 118 25.25 0.53 3.45
CA PRO A 118 25.31 -0.93 3.30
C PRO A 118 25.02 -1.69 4.59
N GLU A 119 24.98 -1.01 5.74
CA GLU A 119 24.54 -1.57 7.03
C GLU A 119 23.02 -1.72 7.13
N ILE A 120 22.26 -1.19 6.15
CA ILE A 120 20.80 -1.29 6.09
C ILE A 120 20.41 -2.14 4.88
N GLU A 121 19.82 -3.30 5.12
CA GLU A 121 19.33 -4.19 4.06
C GLU A 121 17.92 -3.79 3.64
N PRO A 122 17.68 -3.38 2.37
CA PRO A 122 16.36 -3.01 1.91
C PRO A 122 15.52 -4.22 1.49
N THR A 123 14.21 -4.15 1.72
CA THR A 123 13.22 -4.94 1.01
C THR A 123 12.17 -4.00 0.44
N PHE A 124 11.96 -4.06 -0.87
CA PHE A 124 10.90 -3.31 -1.53
C PHE A 124 9.67 -4.18 -1.69
N VAL A 125 8.53 -3.65 -1.25
CA VAL A 125 7.22 -4.29 -1.36
C VAL A 125 6.36 -3.43 -2.28
N THR A 126 5.81 -4.04 -3.31
CA THR A 126 4.83 -3.38 -4.17
C THR A 126 3.45 -3.92 -3.81
N GLU A 127 2.62 -3.08 -3.24
CA GLU A 127 1.25 -3.47 -2.91
C GLU A 127 0.32 -3.15 -4.08
N ALA A 128 -0.25 -4.21 -4.66
CA ALA A 128 -1.33 -4.07 -5.60
C ALA A 128 -2.60 -3.70 -4.83
N GLY A 129 -3.16 -2.52 -5.12
CA GLY A 129 -4.44 -2.08 -4.52
C GLY A 129 -4.35 -1.26 -3.24
N GLY A 130 -3.16 -0.99 -2.71
CA GLY A 130 -2.89 0.19 -1.89
C GLY A 130 -3.34 0.19 -0.43
N ASP A 131 -3.52 -0.94 0.25
CA ASP A 131 -3.71 -0.90 1.71
C ASP A 131 -2.39 -1.06 2.49
N PHE A 132 -1.44 -0.16 2.20
CA PHE A 132 -0.19 -0.10 2.95
C PHE A 132 -0.39 0.28 4.44
N PHE A 133 -1.55 0.85 4.83
CA PHE A 133 -1.86 1.11 6.23
C PHE A 133 -1.98 -0.17 7.04
N THR A 134 -2.63 -1.19 6.49
CA THR A 134 -2.69 -2.51 7.09
C THR A 134 -1.30 -3.12 7.18
N SER A 135 -0.47 -3.00 6.14
CA SER A 135 0.90 -3.51 6.13
C SER A 135 1.81 -2.80 7.13
N LEU A 136 1.66 -1.48 7.31
CA LEU A 136 2.34 -0.73 8.36
C LEU A 136 1.91 -1.19 9.76
N ARG A 137 0.58 -1.32 10.00
CA ARG A 137 0.06 -1.80 11.30
C ARG A 137 0.53 -3.21 11.63
N ASN A 138 0.52 -4.09 10.64
CA ASN A 138 0.97 -5.47 10.79
C ASN A 138 2.50 -5.60 10.71
N GLY A 139 3.23 -4.48 10.50
CA GLY A 139 4.68 -4.39 10.39
C GLY A 139 5.27 -5.29 9.31
N THR A 140 4.51 -5.60 8.28
CA THR A 140 5.03 -6.26 7.08
C THR A 140 5.86 -5.29 6.25
N VAL A 141 5.62 -3.97 6.43
CA VAL A 141 6.47 -2.88 5.96
C VAL A 141 6.75 -1.90 7.10
N ASP A 142 7.87 -1.20 7.03
CA ASP A 142 8.31 -0.20 8.01
C ASP A 142 7.95 1.21 7.55
N ILE A 143 7.97 1.43 6.25
CA ILE A 143 7.72 2.71 5.59
C ILE A 143 6.85 2.47 4.38
N ALA A 144 5.91 3.37 4.13
CA ALA A 144 5.19 3.47 2.86
C ALA A 144 5.48 4.80 2.18
N LEU A 145 5.72 4.75 0.87
CA LEU A 145 5.88 5.89 0.00
C LEU A 145 4.73 5.85 -1.02
N ASP A 146 3.72 6.70 -0.83
CA ASP A 146 2.57 6.73 -1.74
C ASP A 146 2.04 8.14 -1.94
N ARG A 147 1.33 8.31 -3.05
CA ARG A 147 0.65 9.55 -3.43
C ARG A 147 -0.79 9.49 -2.95
N LEU A 148 -1.12 10.35 -2.01
CA LEU A 148 -2.47 10.50 -1.49
C LEU A 148 -3.01 11.88 -1.88
N PRO A 149 -4.30 12.00 -2.21
CA PRO A 149 -4.96 13.30 -2.29
C PRO A 149 -4.88 14.00 -0.92
N PRO A 150 -4.68 15.33 -0.88
CA PRO A 150 -4.56 16.06 0.39
C PRO A 150 -5.71 15.84 1.37
N GLU A 151 -6.93 15.62 0.86
CA GLU A 151 -8.17 15.46 1.64
C GLU A 151 -8.36 14.04 2.21
N GLN A 152 -7.61 13.07 1.73
CA GLN A 152 -7.64 11.68 2.21
C GLN A 152 -6.54 11.41 3.23
N LEU A 153 -6.28 12.39 4.07
CA LEU A 153 -5.37 12.23 5.19
C LEU A 153 -5.80 11.05 6.05
N LEU A 154 -4.91 10.12 6.16
CA LEU A 154 -4.82 8.93 7.01
C LEU A 154 -6.10 8.56 7.78
N PRO A 155 -6.71 7.42 7.50
CA PRO A 155 -7.97 6.99 8.15
C PRO A 155 -7.86 6.86 9.68
N ASP A 156 -6.66 6.96 10.25
CA ASP A 156 -6.40 6.93 11.70
C ASP A 156 -5.08 7.63 11.99
N SER A 157 -5.10 8.98 11.90
CA SER A 157 -3.92 9.83 12.07
C SER A 157 -3.25 9.71 13.45
N SER A 158 -3.90 9.07 14.42
CA SER A 158 -3.35 8.91 15.77
C SER A 158 -2.14 7.98 15.81
N ASN A 159 -2.09 6.96 14.96
CA ASN A 159 -1.08 5.89 14.99
C ASN A 159 0.03 6.04 13.93
N PHE A 160 -0.16 6.93 12.95
CA PHE A 160 0.81 7.12 11.88
C PHE A 160 1.51 8.47 11.95
N PHE A 161 2.78 8.46 11.60
CA PHE A 161 3.53 9.65 11.25
C PHE A 161 3.54 9.78 9.73
N SER A 162 3.25 10.96 9.22
CA SER A 162 3.41 11.27 7.80
C SER A 162 4.10 12.61 7.60
N CYS A 163 4.86 12.73 6.53
CA CYS A 163 5.30 14.02 6.01
C CYS A 163 5.19 14.02 4.49
N GLU A 164 4.72 15.12 3.95
CA GLU A 164 4.73 15.37 2.51
C GLU A 164 6.17 15.51 2.04
N LEU A 165 6.52 14.81 0.97
CA LEU A 165 7.82 14.93 0.31
C LEU A 165 7.76 15.98 -0.80
N PHE A 166 6.72 15.94 -1.61
CA PHE A 166 6.40 16.94 -2.63
C PHE A 166 4.96 16.75 -3.13
N SER A 167 4.48 17.73 -3.89
CA SER A 167 3.15 17.72 -4.47
C SER A 167 3.22 17.96 -5.98
N GLU A 168 2.37 17.27 -6.75
CA GLU A 168 2.27 17.43 -8.20
C GLU A 168 0.84 17.79 -8.59
N GLN A 169 0.72 18.56 -9.68
CA GLN A 169 -0.58 18.86 -10.28
C GLN A 169 -1.22 17.60 -10.84
N GLN A 170 -2.49 17.40 -10.55
CA GLN A 170 -3.31 16.37 -11.21
C GLN A 170 -3.74 16.85 -12.59
N CYS A 171 -3.70 15.91 -13.53
CA CYS A 171 -4.10 16.12 -14.92
C CYS A 171 -5.07 15.04 -15.35
N ILE A 172 -5.85 15.34 -16.37
CA ILE A 172 -6.53 14.32 -17.16
C ILE A 172 -5.49 13.69 -18.06
N LEU A 173 -5.25 12.40 -17.87
CA LEU A 173 -4.37 11.59 -18.71
C LEU A 173 -5.19 10.96 -19.84
N MET A 174 -4.74 11.12 -21.05
CA MET A 174 -5.47 10.70 -22.25
C MET A 174 -4.53 10.26 -23.38
N SER A 175 -5.10 9.65 -24.41
CA SER A 175 -4.35 9.39 -25.66
C SER A 175 -3.91 10.72 -26.28
N PRO A 176 -2.69 10.81 -26.86
CA PRO A 176 -2.27 11.99 -27.61
C PRO A 176 -3.20 12.35 -28.77
N ASN A 177 -3.99 11.39 -29.24
CA ASN A 177 -4.97 11.58 -30.31
C ASN A 177 -6.38 11.96 -29.80
N SER A 178 -6.53 12.25 -28.52
CA SER A 178 -7.80 12.69 -27.94
C SER A 178 -8.16 14.10 -28.44
N SER A 179 -9.45 14.38 -28.65
CA SER A 179 -9.92 15.72 -28.94
C SER A 179 -9.64 16.72 -27.81
N LEU A 180 -9.50 16.25 -26.59
CA LEU A 180 -9.17 17.08 -25.44
C LEU A 180 -7.66 17.40 -25.32
N ALA A 181 -6.81 16.76 -26.14
CA ALA A 181 -5.36 16.96 -26.05
C ALA A 181 -4.91 18.37 -26.49
N SER A 182 -5.75 19.10 -27.23
CA SER A 182 -5.48 20.48 -27.64
C SER A 182 -5.95 21.54 -26.62
N CYS A 183 -6.62 21.14 -25.56
CA CYS A 183 -7.08 22.04 -24.51
C CYS A 183 -5.92 22.47 -23.61
N GLU A 184 -5.91 23.72 -23.13
CA GLU A 184 -4.97 24.19 -22.11
C GLU A 184 -5.36 23.64 -20.73
N THR A 185 -6.65 23.57 -20.46
CA THR A 185 -7.25 22.98 -19.25
C THR A 185 -8.54 22.26 -19.63
N VAL A 186 -8.98 21.32 -18.80
CA VAL A 186 -10.26 20.61 -18.97
C VAL A 186 -11.09 20.74 -17.70
N PRO A 187 -12.22 21.45 -17.73
CA PRO A 187 -13.15 21.46 -16.59
C PRO A 187 -13.66 20.04 -16.31
N PHE A 188 -13.59 19.60 -15.06
CA PHE A 188 -14.06 18.26 -14.69
C PHE A 188 -15.54 18.07 -15.05
N ALA A 189 -16.34 19.12 -14.90
CA ALA A 189 -17.76 19.13 -15.25
C ALA A 189 -18.04 18.80 -16.74
N GLU A 190 -17.08 19.00 -17.65
CA GLU A 190 -17.23 18.70 -19.08
C GLU A 190 -16.92 17.25 -19.45
N LEU A 191 -16.48 16.44 -18.48
CA LEU A 191 -16.16 15.02 -18.70
C LEU A 191 -17.39 14.10 -18.75
N GLY A 192 -18.60 14.66 -18.66
CA GLY A 192 -19.85 13.91 -18.78
C GLY A 192 -19.92 13.06 -20.05
N GLY A 193 -20.32 11.79 -19.94
CA GLY A 193 -20.39 10.84 -21.05
C GLY A 193 -19.04 10.26 -21.51
N THR A 194 -17.90 10.78 -21.03
CA THR A 194 -16.57 10.28 -21.41
C THR A 194 -16.30 8.93 -20.72
N SER A 195 -15.66 8.01 -21.47
CA SER A 195 -15.19 6.74 -20.88
C SER A 195 -14.03 6.99 -19.92
N TYR A 196 -14.07 6.34 -18.77
CA TYR A 196 -13.09 6.54 -17.70
C TYR A 196 -12.42 5.24 -17.28
N ILE A 197 -11.17 5.31 -16.88
CA ILE A 197 -10.38 4.17 -16.42
C ILE A 197 -9.97 4.45 -14.96
N THR A 198 -10.30 3.55 -14.06
CA THR A 198 -10.07 3.70 -12.62
C THR A 198 -9.57 2.41 -11.98
N GLY A 199 -9.26 2.45 -10.69
CA GLY A 199 -8.93 1.28 -9.89
C GLY A 199 -10.10 0.30 -9.74
N LEU A 200 -9.88 -0.79 -9.05
CA LEU A 200 -10.92 -1.76 -8.72
C LEU A 200 -12.04 -1.12 -7.90
N GLU A 201 -13.19 -1.77 -7.87
CA GLU A 201 -14.33 -1.27 -7.11
C GLU A 201 -13.98 -1.10 -5.63
N ASN A 202 -14.34 0.05 -5.06
CA ASN A 202 -14.03 0.48 -3.70
C ASN A 202 -12.53 0.75 -3.43
N SER A 203 -11.66 0.72 -4.42
CA SER A 203 -10.31 1.26 -4.29
C SER A 203 -10.34 2.77 -4.01
N MET A 204 -9.22 3.33 -3.62
CA MET A 204 -9.08 4.77 -3.36
C MET A 204 -9.42 5.58 -4.61
N GLU A 205 -8.92 5.18 -5.78
CA GLU A 205 -9.19 5.82 -7.07
C GLU A 205 -10.67 5.78 -7.45
N ASP A 206 -11.34 4.64 -7.22
CA ASP A 206 -12.77 4.49 -7.50
C ASP A 206 -13.63 5.36 -6.57
N ARG A 207 -13.26 5.46 -5.29
CA ARG A 207 -13.94 6.33 -4.33
C ARG A 207 -13.76 7.80 -4.68
N SER A 208 -12.52 8.23 -4.94
CA SER A 208 -12.23 9.62 -5.36
C SER A 208 -13.01 9.98 -6.62
N LEU A 209 -13.04 9.09 -7.62
CA LEU A 209 -13.81 9.30 -8.84
C LEU A 209 -15.31 9.47 -8.56
N LYS A 210 -15.89 8.63 -7.69
CA LYS A 210 -17.29 8.73 -7.29
C LYS A 210 -17.60 10.06 -6.58
N GLU A 211 -16.69 10.52 -5.71
CA GLU A 211 -16.82 11.81 -5.03
C GLU A 211 -16.77 12.98 -6.02
N PHE A 212 -15.82 13.01 -6.94
CA PHE A 212 -15.77 14.01 -8.01
C PHE A 212 -17.04 14.00 -8.86
N CYS A 213 -17.49 12.83 -9.31
CA CYS A 213 -18.71 12.73 -10.09
C CYS A 213 -19.92 13.28 -9.34
N LYS A 214 -20.00 13.03 -8.03
CA LYS A 214 -21.07 13.56 -7.17
C LYS A 214 -20.97 15.08 -6.99
N GLU A 215 -19.77 15.60 -6.75
CA GLU A 215 -19.50 17.02 -6.54
C GLU A 215 -19.86 17.84 -7.78
N PHE A 216 -19.46 17.38 -8.95
CA PHE A 216 -19.70 18.10 -10.22
C PHE A 216 -21.01 17.69 -10.91
N GLY A 217 -21.79 16.78 -10.35
CA GLY A 217 -23.09 16.36 -10.89
C GLY A 217 -22.99 15.67 -12.25
N ILE A 218 -21.86 15.01 -12.56
CA ILE A 218 -21.62 14.37 -13.86
C ILE A 218 -21.87 12.87 -13.81
N THR A 219 -22.27 12.32 -14.95
CA THR A 219 -22.32 10.87 -15.18
C THR A 219 -21.32 10.53 -16.27
N LEU A 220 -20.37 9.65 -15.95
CA LEU A 220 -19.38 9.17 -16.89
C LEU A 220 -19.98 8.14 -17.86
N GLY A 221 -19.32 7.93 -18.99
CA GLY A 221 -19.63 6.88 -19.94
C GLY A 221 -19.21 5.50 -19.43
N LYS A 222 -18.55 4.71 -20.27
CA LYS A 222 -18.07 3.38 -19.87
C LYS A 222 -16.92 3.48 -18.86
N ILE A 223 -17.01 2.71 -17.78
CA ILE A 223 -15.93 2.63 -16.78
C ILE A 223 -15.16 1.32 -16.97
N TYR A 224 -13.85 1.43 -17.19
CA TYR A 224 -12.91 0.33 -17.18
C TYR A 224 -12.20 0.28 -15.82
N ARG A 225 -11.96 -0.92 -15.27
CA ARG A 225 -11.34 -1.11 -13.96
C ARG A 225 -10.09 -1.97 -14.06
N SER A 226 -9.01 -1.56 -13.36
CA SER A 226 -7.78 -2.33 -13.26
C SER A 226 -7.02 -1.91 -12.01
N ASP A 227 -6.35 -2.85 -11.35
CA ASP A 227 -5.39 -2.63 -10.26
C ASP A 227 -3.97 -2.35 -10.76
N GLY A 228 -3.70 -2.63 -12.04
CA GLY A 228 -2.38 -2.48 -12.63
C GLY A 228 -2.22 -1.20 -13.43
N ILE A 229 -1.32 -0.30 -13.01
CA ILE A 229 -1.02 0.97 -13.71
C ILE A 229 -0.66 0.75 -15.19
N THR A 230 0.10 -0.30 -15.50
CA THR A 230 0.48 -0.64 -16.89
C THR A 230 -0.75 -0.92 -17.75
N THR A 231 -1.75 -1.63 -17.23
CA THR A 231 -3.01 -1.88 -17.92
C THR A 231 -3.80 -0.60 -18.14
N VAL A 232 -3.90 0.24 -17.08
CA VAL A 232 -4.55 1.56 -17.16
C VAL A 232 -3.92 2.40 -18.28
N MET A 233 -2.60 2.53 -18.30
CA MET A 233 -1.90 3.34 -19.29
C MET A 233 -1.98 2.77 -20.71
N ASN A 234 -2.01 1.44 -20.86
CA ASN A 234 -2.27 0.82 -22.16
C ASN A 234 -3.69 1.11 -22.67
N LEU A 235 -4.70 1.07 -21.82
CA LEU A 235 -6.07 1.43 -22.21
C LEU A 235 -6.15 2.91 -22.64
N ILE A 236 -5.48 3.82 -21.93
CA ILE A 236 -5.42 5.25 -22.28
C ILE A 236 -4.76 5.46 -23.64
N ARG A 237 -3.57 4.89 -23.86
CA ARG A 237 -2.85 4.99 -25.15
C ARG A 237 -3.70 4.50 -26.33
N ASN A 238 -4.50 3.48 -26.11
CA ASN A 238 -5.41 2.93 -27.12
C ASN A 238 -6.75 3.69 -27.23
N GLY A 239 -6.87 4.86 -26.59
CA GLY A 239 -8.05 5.72 -26.69
C GLY A 239 -9.32 5.10 -26.08
N LYS A 240 -9.20 4.20 -25.09
CA LYS A 240 -10.36 3.55 -24.47
C LYS A 240 -11.04 4.41 -23.42
N GLY A 241 -10.39 5.48 -22.96
CA GLY A 241 -10.89 6.41 -21.99
C GLY A 241 -9.79 7.30 -21.44
N ILE A 242 -10.12 8.01 -20.38
CA ILE A 242 -9.25 8.94 -19.66
C ILE A 242 -9.11 8.49 -18.21
N THR A 243 -8.13 9.07 -17.48
CA THR A 243 -8.04 8.95 -16.01
C THR A 243 -7.47 10.23 -15.41
N LEU A 244 -7.66 10.43 -14.11
CA LEU A 244 -6.91 11.41 -13.33
C LEU A 244 -5.57 10.82 -12.91
N GLY A 245 -4.50 11.59 -13.01
CA GLY A 245 -3.18 11.20 -12.55
C GLY A 245 -2.21 12.37 -12.49
N PRO A 246 -1.04 12.19 -11.90
CA PRO A 246 -0.04 13.24 -11.79
C PRO A 246 0.56 13.54 -13.18
N HIS A 247 0.96 14.80 -13.38
CA HIS A 247 1.57 15.26 -14.62
C HIS A 247 2.79 14.41 -15.05
N SER A 248 3.60 13.96 -14.07
CA SER A 248 4.78 13.14 -14.33
C SER A 248 4.50 11.82 -15.07
N PHE A 249 3.23 11.36 -15.09
CA PHE A 249 2.85 10.15 -15.84
C PHE A 249 2.87 10.35 -17.36
N ALA A 250 2.73 11.59 -17.83
CA ALA A 250 2.64 11.88 -19.25
C ALA A 250 3.88 11.37 -20.00
N GLU A 251 5.05 11.78 -19.58
CA GLU A 251 6.32 11.37 -20.20
C GLU A 251 6.62 9.90 -19.94
N HIS A 252 6.54 9.48 -18.70
CA HIS A 252 6.91 8.10 -18.30
C HIS A 252 6.09 7.03 -19.02
N TYR A 253 4.79 7.28 -19.22
CA TYR A 253 3.90 6.31 -19.87
C TYR A 253 3.55 6.65 -21.33
N SER A 254 4.13 7.69 -21.91
CA SER A 254 3.83 8.15 -23.28
C SER A 254 2.33 8.36 -23.50
N VAL A 255 1.70 9.12 -22.59
CA VAL A 255 0.32 9.59 -22.66
C VAL A 255 0.31 11.12 -22.67
N HIS A 256 -0.82 11.74 -23.00
CA HIS A 256 -0.96 13.18 -22.94
C HIS A 256 -1.63 13.58 -21.62
N ALA A 257 -1.15 14.67 -21.02
CA ALA A 257 -1.69 15.21 -19.77
C ALA A 257 -2.18 16.64 -19.99
N VAL A 258 -3.43 16.89 -19.60
CA VAL A 258 -4.03 18.23 -19.60
C VAL A 258 -4.50 18.55 -18.18
N PRO A 259 -4.13 19.72 -17.63
CA PRO A 259 -4.60 20.14 -16.31
C PRO A 259 -6.11 20.07 -16.19
N VAL A 260 -6.60 19.61 -15.03
CA VAL A 260 -8.03 19.58 -14.72
C VAL A 260 -8.45 20.84 -13.96
N GLU A 261 -9.64 21.33 -14.19
CA GLU A 261 -10.26 22.40 -13.39
C GLU A 261 -11.43 21.87 -12.55
N PRO A 262 -11.49 22.23 -11.25
CA PRO A 262 -10.55 23.06 -10.50
C PRO A 262 -9.16 22.38 -10.39
N LEU A 263 -8.11 23.19 -10.27
CA LEU A 263 -6.75 22.69 -10.07
C LEU A 263 -6.69 21.84 -8.80
N THR A 264 -6.26 20.61 -8.96
CA THR A 264 -6.05 19.67 -7.85
C THR A 264 -4.61 19.19 -7.83
N PHE A 265 -4.13 18.84 -6.66
CA PHE A 265 -2.77 18.35 -6.46
C PHE A 265 -2.81 17.00 -5.77
N VAL A 266 -1.80 16.20 -6.04
CA VAL A 266 -1.58 14.92 -5.37
C VAL A 266 -0.19 14.90 -4.76
N SER A 267 -0.13 14.65 -3.45
CA SER A 267 1.12 14.62 -2.72
C SER A 267 1.71 13.23 -2.68
N LEU A 268 3.05 13.15 -2.78
CA LEU A 268 3.80 12.00 -2.34
C LEU A 268 4.12 12.16 -0.86
N ASN A 269 3.80 11.15 -0.06
CA ASN A 269 4.01 11.16 1.37
C ASN A 269 4.96 10.05 1.80
N PHE A 270 5.80 10.36 2.77
CA PHE A 270 6.50 9.39 3.59
C PHE A 270 5.62 9.05 4.80
N ILE A 271 5.34 7.78 5.02
CA ILE A 271 4.41 7.32 6.04
C ILE A 271 5.04 6.17 6.82
N CYS A 272 4.99 6.22 8.15
CA CYS A 272 5.40 5.12 9.03
C CYS A 272 4.56 5.12 10.31
N LEU A 273 4.70 4.09 11.14
CA LEU A 273 4.11 4.11 12.48
C LEU A 273 4.78 5.19 13.36
N LYS A 274 3.99 5.85 14.20
CA LYS A 274 4.45 6.96 15.06
C LYS A 274 5.53 6.54 16.05
N ASP A 275 5.39 5.37 16.64
CA ASP A 275 6.34 4.79 17.58
C ASP A 275 7.67 4.39 16.91
N ARG A 276 7.67 4.17 15.59
CA ARG A 276 8.85 3.87 14.78
C ARG A 276 9.52 5.10 14.17
N ALA A 277 8.83 6.25 14.12
CA ALA A 277 9.29 7.45 13.41
C ALA A 277 10.64 8.00 13.91
N ALA A 278 11.00 7.72 15.16
CA ALA A 278 12.28 8.13 15.77
C ALA A 278 13.41 7.10 15.60
N ALA A 279 13.15 5.93 15.00
CA ALA A 279 14.18 4.94 14.72
C ALA A 279 15.24 5.54 13.76
N GLN A 280 16.51 5.22 14.03
CA GLN A 280 17.64 5.85 13.35
C GLN A 280 17.57 5.67 11.83
N GLU A 281 17.36 4.44 11.36
CA GLU A 281 17.26 4.08 9.94
C GLU A 281 16.09 4.79 9.25
N ILE A 282 14.94 4.90 9.92
CA ILE A 282 13.75 5.59 9.42
C ILE A 282 14.01 7.09 9.30
N THR A 283 14.63 7.69 10.33
CA THR A 283 14.98 9.11 10.32
C THR A 283 16.01 9.45 9.24
N MET A 284 17.04 8.61 9.08
CA MET A 284 18.06 8.79 8.05
C MET A 284 17.46 8.73 6.65
N PHE A 285 16.64 7.71 6.38
CA PHE A 285 15.98 7.54 5.08
C PHE A 285 15.00 8.68 4.79
N LYS A 286 14.18 9.07 5.76
CA LYS A 286 13.28 10.22 5.64
C LYS A 286 14.04 11.50 5.27
N ASN A 287 15.11 11.82 5.99
CA ASN A 287 15.87 13.04 5.75
C ASN A 287 16.56 13.03 4.37
N HIS A 288 17.02 11.88 3.92
CA HIS A 288 17.56 11.70 2.57
C HIS A 288 16.48 12.01 1.52
N LEU A 289 15.28 11.44 1.65
CA LEU A 289 14.19 11.68 0.70
C LEU A 289 13.71 13.13 0.71
N ILE A 290 13.59 13.79 1.86
CA ILE A 290 13.23 15.20 1.94
C ILE A 290 14.25 16.04 1.16
N LYS A 291 15.55 15.76 1.32
CA LYS A 291 16.62 16.45 0.57
C LYS A 291 16.53 16.18 -0.93
N ALA A 292 16.32 14.92 -1.34
CA ALA A 292 16.19 14.56 -2.75
C ALA A 292 14.96 15.23 -3.40
N CYS A 293 13.87 15.32 -2.66
CA CYS A 293 12.62 15.90 -3.15
C CYS A 293 12.61 17.43 -3.22
N SER A 294 13.62 18.13 -2.65
CA SER A 294 13.68 19.61 -2.74
C SER A 294 13.69 20.14 -4.18
N ARG A 295 14.19 19.34 -5.14
CA ARG A 295 14.19 19.67 -6.57
C ARG A 295 12.79 19.72 -7.21
N PHE A 296 11.76 19.20 -6.56
CA PHE A 296 10.38 19.21 -7.06
C PHE A 296 9.58 20.39 -6.51
N ASN A 297 10.15 21.16 -5.57
CA ASN A 297 9.50 22.30 -4.93
C ASN A 297 10.00 23.64 -5.52
N GLU A 298 10.89 23.59 -6.54
CA GLU A 298 11.35 24.73 -7.33
C GLU A 298 10.49 24.88 -8.62
#